data_1ae41070182ed7a8b73854646b85b2f1
#
_entry.id   1ae41070182ed7a8b73854646b85b2f1
#
_cell.length_a   1.000
_cell.length_b   1.000
_cell.length_c   1.000
_cell.angle_alpha   90.00
_cell.angle_beta   90.00
_cell.angle_gamma   90.00
#
_symmetry.space_group_name_H-M   'P 1'
#
loop_
_entity.id
_entity.type
_entity.pdbx_description
1 polymer ?
#
loop_
_entity_poly.entity_id
_entity_poly.type
_entity_poly.pdbx_seq_one_letter_code
_entity_poly.pdbx_strand_id
1 'polypeptide(L)'
;DKAVTGDLTSNGTIVCEQVIVGVGPWIKGIWDKLELPKKISIKDEKGKTHKDYPMWIYWFLTEGCLGVDPNFQKTDDGKMPPVIHVDSDAHLFSDVDGSLITDKMWGIYYKPDFNFNGVQGGAPPYKINKPAGDVKVDPYGVDSIDHQTSDEFAHMWCSALAHCQKRFKGKYKVYQKGPSGG
;
A
#
# COMPACT_ATOMS: atom_id res chain seq x y z
N ASP A 1 18.03 22.31 -24.94
CA ASP A 1 16.78 22.08 -24.20
C ASP A 1 15.93 21.09 -24.98
N LYS A 2 15.56 19.98 -24.36
CA LYS A 2 14.60 19.01 -24.90
C LYS A 2 13.23 19.34 -24.32
N ALA A 3 12.27 19.67 -25.17
CA ALA A 3 10.89 19.90 -24.77
C ALA A 3 10.01 18.78 -25.33
N VAL A 4 9.06 18.32 -24.54
CA VAL A 4 8.03 17.42 -25.03
C VAL A 4 6.99 18.25 -25.77
N THR A 5 6.79 17.95 -27.06
CA THR A 5 5.86 18.68 -27.93
C THR A 5 4.65 17.84 -28.34
N GLY A 6 4.56 16.61 -27.87
CA GLY A 6 3.48 15.70 -28.19
C GLY A 6 3.76 14.28 -27.77
N ASP A 7 2.81 13.41 -28.05
CA ASP A 7 2.90 11.96 -27.82
C ASP A 7 2.60 11.21 -29.12
N LEU A 8 3.36 10.14 -29.36
CA LEU A 8 3.17 9.26 -30.52
C LEU A 8 2.38 8.03 -30.08
N THR A 9 1.18 7.92 -30.55
CA THR A 9 0.28 6.81 -30.25
C THR A 9 0.12 5.86 -31.43
N SER A 10 -0.49 4.70 -31.24
CA SER A 10 -0.87 3.79 -32.32
C SER A 10 -1.83 4.40 -33.34
N ASN A 11 -2.55 5.46 -32.95
CA ASN A 11 -3.52 6.16 -33.79
C ASN A 11 -2.98 7.48 -34.38
N GLY A 12 -1.70 7.75 -34.22
CA GLY A 12 -1.03 8.95 -34.73
C GLY A 12 -0.42 9.82 -33.65
N THR A 13 0.08 10.97 -34.07
CA THR A 13 0.73 11.95 -33.18
C THR A 13 -0.29 12.91 -32.60
N ILE A 14 -0.26 13.08 -31.28
CA ILE A 14 -1.01 14.10 -30.55
C ILE A 14 -0.03 15.25 -30.23
N VAL A 15 -0.23 16.40 -30.81
CA VAL A 15 0.56 17.61 -30.51
C VAL A 15 -0.05 18.28 -29.27
N CYS A 16 0.78 18.55 -28.27
CA CYS A 16 0.34 19.22 -27.04
C CYS A 16 1.48 20.00 -26.40
N GLU A 17 1.11 20.99 -25.59
CA GLU A 17 2.07 21.84 -24.86
C GLU A 17 2.46 21.19 -23.50
N GLN A 18 1.63 20.29 -23.00
CA GLN A 18 1.82 19.62 -21.69
C GLN A 18 1.40 18.17 -21.78
N VAL A 19 2.17 17.30 -21.13
CA VAL A 19 1.86 15.89 -20.96
C VAL A 19 1.77 15.58 -19.48
N ILE A 20 0.66 15.01 -19.06
CA ILE A 20 0.47 14.50 -17.69
C ILE A 20 0.77 13.01 -17.70
N VAL A 21 1.77 12.60 -16.91
CA VAL A 21 2.18 11.20 -16.78
C VAL A 21 1.53 10.62 -15.54
N GLY A 22 0.44 9.87 -15.72
CA GLY A 22 -0.31 9.21 -14.64
C GLY A 22 -0.23 7.68 -14.75
N VAL A 23 0.98 7.13 -14.73
CA VAL A 23 1.25 5.71 -15.03
C VAL A 23 1.47 4.83 -13.78
N GLY A 24 1.21 5.35 -12.58
CA GLY A 24 1.37 4.59 -11.34
C GLY A 24 2.76 3.97 -11.19
N PRO A 25 2.88 2.68 -10.83
CA PRO A 25 4.16 2.03 -10.57
C PRO A 25 5.08 1.91 -11.81
N TRP A 26 4.58 2.16 -13.02
CA TRP A 26 5.39 2.14 -14.24
C TRP A 26 6.12 3.47 -14.52
N ILE A 27 6.03 4.44 -13.61
CA ILE A 27 6.67 5.76 -13.75
C ILE A 27 8.18 5.67 -14.02
N LYS A 28 8.86 4.68 -13.42
CA LYS A 28 10.29 4.48 -13.63
C LYS A 28 10.63 4.24 -15.11
N GLY A 29 9.80 3.47 -15.82
CA GLY A 29 9.99 3.23 -17.26
C GLY A 29 9.87 4.50 -18.10
N ILE A 30 8.94 5.40 -17.77
CA ILE A 30 8.82 6.70 -18.43
C ILE A 30 10.01 7.59 -18.09
N TRP A 31 10.45 7.61 -16.83
CA TRP A 31 11.59 8.38 -16.36
C TRP A 31 12.87 8.00 -17.09
N ASP A 32 13.10 6.69 -17.27
CA ASP A 32 14.24 6.16 -18.01
C ASP A 32 14.20 6.55 -19.51
N LYS A 33 13.01 6.51 -20.13
CA LYS A 33 12.82 6.95 -21.54
C LYS A 33 13.10 8.44 -21.75
N LEU A 34 12.81 9.24 -20.75
CA LEU A 34 13.07 10.68 -20.78
C LEU A 34 14.52 11.03 -20.38
N GLU A 35 15.36 10.03 -20.07
CA GLU A 35 16.75 10.19 -19.64
C GLU A 35 16.91 11.14 -18.45
N LEU A 36 15.93 11.14 -17.54
CA LEU A 36 15.92 11.99 -16.35
C LEU A 36 16.84 11.44 -15.24
N PRO A 37 17.29 12.29 -14.30
CA PRO A 37 18.19 11.88 -13.24
C PRO A 37 17.64 10.73 -12.40
N LYS A 38 18.42 9.66 -12.21
CA LYS A 38 18.03 8.49 -11.39
C LYS A 38 18.32 8.67 -9.91
N LYS A 39 19.08 9.70 -9.58
CA LYS A 39 19.50 10.02 -8.21
C LYS A 39 19.32 11.48 -7.93
N ILE A 40 19.00 11.80 -6.70
CA ILE A 40 18.82 13.16 -6.21
C ILE A 40 19.59 13.37 -4.91
N SER A 41 19.77 14.62 -4.53
CA SER A 41 20.20 15.00 -3.19
C SER A 41 18.99 15.47 -2.40
N ILE A 42 18.76 14.89 -1.25
CA ILE A 42 17.66 15.25 -0.34
C ILE A 42 18.23 15.74 0.98
N LYS A 43 17.47 16.61 1.64
CA LYS A 43 17.79 17.11 2.97
C LYS A 43 16.78 16.56 3.98
N ASP A 44 17.25 15.89 5.02
CA ASP A 44 16.38 15.35 6.06
C ASP A 44 15.90 16.46 7.04
N GLU A 45 15.01 16.07 7.95
CA GLU A 45 14.44 16.98 8.96
C GLU A 45 15.50 17.60 9.87
N LYS A 46 16.64 16.95 10.04
CA LYS A 46 17.78 17.44 10.84
C LYS A 46 18.73 18.32 10.03
N GLY A 47 18.40 18.58 8.76
CA GLY A 47 19.20 19.40 7.85
C GLY A 47 20.41 18.70 7.24
N LYS A 48 20.58 17.38 7.46
CA LYS A 48 21.66 16.58 6.84
C LYS A 48 21.30 16.30 5.38
N THR A 49 22.28 16.53 4.51
CA THR A 49 22.13 16.22 3.06
C THR A 49 22.57 14.78 2.79
N HIS A 50 21.67 14.02 2.19
CA HIS A 50 21.93 12.70 1.63
C HIS A 50 22.10 12.83 0.13
N LYS A 51 23.28 12.48 -0.38
CA LYS A 51 23.60 12.51 -1.80
C LYS A 51 23.29 11.16 -2.45
N ASP A 52 23.06 11.17 -3.75
CA ASP A 52 22.86 9.96 -4.54
C ASP A 52 21.69 9.07 -4.07
N TYR A 53 20.69 9.70 -3.49
CA TYR A 53 19.48 9.01 -3.09
C TYR A 53 18.70 8.54 -4.34
N PRO A 54 18.14 7.33 -4.37
CA PRO A 54 17.32 6.89 -5.49
C PRO A 54 16.16 7.86 -5.72
N MET A 55 15.93 8.27 -6.96
CA MET A 55 14.81 9.15 -7.30
C MET A 55 13.46 8.48 -7.07
N TRP A 56 13.40 7.16 -7.28
CA TRP A 56 12.18 6.37 -7.17
C TRP A 56 12.35 5.28 -6.13
N ILE A 57 11.39 5.22 -5.21
CA ILE A 57 11.22 4.14 -4.24
C ILE A 57 9.81 3.63 -4.44
N TYR A 58 9.67 2.32 -4.71
CA TYR A 58 8.36 1.70 -4.68
C TYR A 58 7.90 1.56 -3.24
N TRP A 59 6.71 2.06 -3.02
CA TRP A 59 5.98 1.83 -1.80
C TRP A 59 4.63 1.25 -2.20
N PHE A 60 4.24 0.15 -1.63
CA PHE A 60 2.98 -0.48 -1.94
C PHE A 60 2.25 -0.91 -0.66
N LEU A 61 0.94 -0.89 -0.76
CA LEU A 61 0.04 -1.37 0.26
C LEU A 61 -0.44 -2.76 -0.10
N THR A 62 -0.45 -3.64 0.88
CA THR A 62 -1.15 -4.91 0.79
C THR A 62 -2.53 -4.72 1.39
N GLU A 63 -3.56 -5.06 0.64
CA GLU A 63 -4.95 -4.86 1.03
C GLU A 63 -5.75 -6.16 0.99
N GLY A 64 -6.85 -6.16 1.74
CA GLY A 64 -7.86 -7.19 1.68
C GLY A 64 -9.15 -6.74 2.34
N CYS A 65 -10.15 -7.60 2.31
CA CYS A 65 -11.46 -7.34 2.88
C CYS A 65 -11.82 -8.40 3.91
N LEU A 66 -12.18 -7.96 5.10
CA LEU A 66 -12.78 -8.84 6.10
C LEU A 66 -14.28 -8.95 5.81
N GLY A 67 -14.75 -10.15 5.44
CA GLY A 67 -16.13 -10.43 5.08
C GLY A 67 -17.06 -10.44 6.29
N VAL A 68 -17.26 -9.28 6.90
CA VAL A 68 -18.21 -9.03 7.98
C VAL A 68 -19.12 -7.88 7.58
N ASP A 69 -20.32 -7.82 8.15
CA ASP A 69 -21.22 -6.68 7.92
C ASP A 69 -20.45 -5.36 8.16
N PRO A 70 -20.34 -4.45 7.16
CA PRO A 70 -19.66 -3.18 7.32
C PRO A 70 -20.22 -2.32 8.47
N ASN A 71 -21.46 -2.53 8.87
CA ASN A 71 -22.04 -1.91 10.06
C ASN A 71 -21.31 -2.29 11.36
N PHE A 72 -20.52 -3.36 11.36
CA PHE A 72 -19.64 -3.74 12.47
C PHE A 72 -18.64 -2.64 12.85
N GLN A 73 -18.36 -1.73 11.93
CA GLN A 73 -17.46 -0.61 12.15
C GLN A 73 -18.15 0.65 12.68
N LYS A 74 -19.48 0.68 12.78
CA LYS A 74 -20.19 1.82 13.37
C LYS A 74 -19.66 2.16 14.76
N THR A 75 -19.58 3.45 15.01
CA THR A 75 -19.33 4.01 16.34
C THR A 75 -20.55 3.79 17.26
N ASP A 76 -20.37 3.97 18.56
CA ASP A 76 -21.43 3.73 19.56
C ASP A 76 -22.63 4.67 19.34
N ASP A 77 -22.44 5.84 18.71
CA ASP A 77 -23.51 6.77 18.31
C ASP A 77 -24.14 6.41 16.96
N GLY A 78 -23.80 5.25 16.40
CA GLY A 78 -24.36 4.71 15.16
C GLY A 78 -23.84 5.34 13.87
N LYS A 79 -22.82 6.22 13.97
CA LYS A 79 -22.23 6.84 12.79
C LYS A 79 -21.22 5.92 12.14
N MET A 80 -21.04 6.12 10.83
CA MET A 80 -20.00 5.43 10.08
C MET A 80 -18.70 6.23 10.14
N PRO A 81 -17.60 5.68 10.68
CA PRO A 81 -16.34 6.37 10.68
C PRO A 81 -15.76 6.48 9.27
N PRO A 82 -14.92 7.49 9.02
CA PRO A 82 -14.08 7.53 7.83
C PRO A 82 -13.02 6.41 7.90
N VAL A 83 -12.05 6.45 6.99
CA VAL A 83 -10.86 5.60 7.09
C VAL A 83 -10.16 5.85 8.42
N ILE A 84 -9.86 4.76 9.13
CA ILE A 84 -9.11 4.80 10.38
C ILE A 84 -7.69 4.34 10.08
N HIS A 85 -6.72 5.15 10.47
CA HIS A 85 -5.30 4.82 10.44
C HIS A 85 -4.79 4.66 11.87
N VAL A 86 -3.99 3.64 12.08
CA VAL A 86 -3.38 3.33 13.38
C VAL A 86 -1.92 3.01 13.18
N ASP A 87 -1.06 3.69 13.93
CA ASP A 87 0.34 3.33 14.12
C ASP A 87 0.57 3.05 15.60
N SER A 88 1.33 2.00 15.90
CA SER A 88 1.55 1.55 17.27
C SER A 88 2.96 0.97 17.43
N ASP A 89 3.57 1.24 18.57
CA ASP A 89 4.80 0.61 19.05
C ASP A 89 4.55 -0.51 20.06
N ALA A 90 3.29 -0.79 20.37
CA ALA A 90 2.91 -1.92 21.21
C ALA A 90 3.23 -3.26 20.53
N HIS A 91 3.64 -4.25 21.30
CA HIS A 91 3.80 -5.59 20.76
C HIS A 91 2.48 -6.12 20.20
N LEU A 92 2.52 -6.66 18.99
CA LEU A 92 1.37 -7.26 18.35
C LEU A 92 1.39 -8.78 18.53
N PHE A 93 0.32 -9.31 19.10
CA PHE A 93 0.12 -10.73 19.30
C PHE A 93 -0.98 -11.27 18.40
N SER A 94 -0.86 -12.51 18.04
CA SER A 94 -1.86 -13.25 17.26
C SER A 94 -3.20 -13.27 17.98
N ASP A 95 -4.24 -12.91 17.24
CA ASP A 95 -5.64 -13.02 17.68
C ASP A 95 -6.13 -14.48 17.72
N VAL A 96 -5.39 -15.40 17.09
CA VAL A 96 -5.75 -16.82 16.95
C VAL A 96 -5.16 -17.66 18.10
N ASP A 97 -3.87 -17.51 18.37
CA ASP A 97 -3.14 -18.38 19.30
C ASP A 97 -2.31 -17.63 20.36
N GLY A 98 -2.30 -16.28 20.31
CA GLY A 98 -1.57 -15.45 21.26
C GLY A 98 -0.06 -15.41 21.05
N SER A 99 0.46 -15.98 19.97
CA SER A 99 1.88 -15.89 19.65
C SER A 99 2.29 -14.46 19.27
N LEU A 100 3.56 -14.09 19.50
CA LEU A 100 4.07 -12.80 19.11
C LEU A 100 4.23 -12.72 17.60
N ILE A 101 3.55 -11.75 16.97
CA ILE A 101 3.66 -11.43 15.55
C ILE A 101 4.84 -10.47 15.31
N THR A 102 4.90 -9.37 16.05
CA THR A 102 5.99 -8.40 15.98
C THR A 102 6.15 -7.62 17.28
N ASP A 103 7.40 -7.32 17.62
CA ASP A 103 7.82 -6.42 18.70
C ASP A 103 8.25 -5.03 18.17
N LYS A 104 8.07 -4.80 16.85
CA LYS A 104 8.44 -3.53 16.19
C LYS A 104 7.18 -2.72 15.90
N MET A 105 7.39 -1.43 15.61
CA MET A 105 6.32 -0.57 15.16
C MET A 105 5.58 -1.20 13.97
N TRP A 106 4.27 -1.14 14.02
CA TRP A 106 3.37 -1.60 12.98
C TRP A 106 2.27 -0.58 12.74
N GLY A 107 1.67 -0.60 11.57
CA GLY A 107 0.56 0.27 11.23
C GLY A 107 -0.43 -0.43 10.33
N ILE A 108 -1.69 -0.07 10.47
CA ILE A 108 -2.78 -0.54 9.62
C ILE A 108 -3.71 0.62 9.29
N TYR A 109 -4.45 0.47 8.21
CA TYR A 109 -5.67 1.25 7.99
C TYR A 109 -6.84 0.33 7.71
N TYR A 110 -8.04 0.83 7.95
CA TYR A 110 -9.28 0.12 7.67
C TYR A 110 -10.46 1.08 7.54
N LYS A 111 -11.45 0.67 6.77
CA LYS A 111 -12.68 1.41 6.50
C LYS A 111 -13.83 0.44 6.25
N PRO A 112 -15.09 0.84 6.47
CA PRO A 112 -16.22 0.09 5.98
C PRO A 112 -16.24 0.11 4.46
N ASP A 113 -16.59 -1.01 3.85
CA ASP A 113 -16.74 -1.12 2.41
C ASP A 113 -18.03 -1.85 2.05
N PHE A 114 -19.04 -1.08 1.66
CA PHE A 114 -20.34 -1.62 1.30
C PHE A 114 -20.36 -2.28 -0.07
N ASN A 115 -19.42 -1.95 -0.96
CA ASN A 115 -19.34 -2.57 -2.28
C ASN A 115 -18.88 -4.03 -2.17
N PHE A 116 -17.94 -4.32 -1.25
CA PHE A 116 -17.44 -5.66 -0.97
C PHE A 116 -18.12 -6.30 0.24
N ASN A 117 -19.13 -5.65 0.82
CA ASN A 117 -19.84 -6.10 2.01
C ASN A 117 -18.89 -6.53 3.14
N GLY A 118 -18.02 -5.60 3.55
CA GLY A 118 -16.99 -5.91 4.52
C GLY A 118 -16.31 -4.71 5.14
N VAL A 119 -15.21 -4.99 5.81
CA VAL A 119 -14.24 -4.01 6.30
C VAL A 119 -12.97 -4.17 5.49
N GLN A 120 -12.71 -3.23 4.61
CA GLN A 120 -11.51 -3.19 3.79
C GLN A 120 -10.39 -2.52 4.53
N GLY A 121 -9.19 -3.00 4.33
CA GLY A 121 -8.01 -2.33 4.83
C GLY A 121 -6.72 -3.06 4.52
N GLY A 122 -5.64 -2.46 4.95
CA GLY A 122 -4.32 -2.97 4.66
C GLY A 122 -3.23 -2.29 5.48
N ALA A 123 -2.01 -2.56 5.07
CA ALA A 123 -0.80 -1.98 5.64
C ALA A 123 0.34 -2.04 4.63
N PRO A 124 1.43 -1.27 4.86
CA PRO A 124 2.69 -1.57 4.22
C PRO A 124 3.14 -2.99 4.59
N PRO A 125 3.74 -3.74 3.67
CA PRO A 125 4.30 -5.04 3.99
C PRO A 125 5.37 -4.88 5.07
N TYR A 126 5.21 -5.56 6.20
CA TYR A 126 6.11 -5.41 7.34
C TYR A 126 7.30 -6.38 7.30
N LYS A 127 7.26 -7.37 6.43
CA LYS A 127 8.36 -8.32 6.20
C LYS A 127 8.66 -8.45 4.70
N ILE A 128 9.30 -7.44 4.13
CA ILE A 128 9.90 -7.55 2.80
C ILE A 128 11.38 -7.79 2.97
N ASN A 129 11.86 -8.91 2.40
CA ASN A 129 13.27 -9.30 2.43
C ASN A 129 14.08 -8.72 1.27
N LYS A 130 13.54 -7.78 0.53
CA LYS A 130 14.23 -7.10 -0.58
C LYS A 130 13.89 -5.61 -0.58
N PRO A 131 14.82 -4.75 -1.02
CA PRO A 131 14.56 -3.33 -1.19
C PRO A 131 13.36 -3.12 -2.11
N ALA A 132 12.53 -2.12 -1.80
CA ALA A 132 11.35 -1.81 -2.61
C ALA A 132 11.70 -1.53 -4.09
N GLY A 133 12.89 -0.95 -4.35
CA GLY A 133 13.39 -0.73 -5.70
C GLY A 133 13.74 -2.00 -6.48
N ASP A 134 13.90 -3.14 -5.81
CA ASP A 134 14.18 -4.44 -6.41
C ASP A 134 12.92 -5.28 -6.62
N VAL A 135 11.78 -4.79 -6.16
CA VAL A 135 10.47 -5.41 -6.43
C VAL A 135 10.14 -5.23 -7.92
N LYS A 136 9.90 -6.32 -8.59
CA LYS A 136 9.48 -6.26 -10.00
C LYS A 136 8.03 -5.82 -10.08
N VAL A 137 7.81 -4.76 -10.83
CA VAL A 137 6.49 -4.39 -11.34
C VAL A 137 6.41 -4.99 -12.72
N ASP A 138 5.62 -6.04 -12.90
CA ASP A 138 5.39 -6.59 -14.23
C ASP A 138 4.48 -5.64 -15.06
N PRO A 139 4.37 -5.85 -16.39
CA PRO A 139 3.57 -4.99 -17.23
C PRO A 139 2.10 -4.89 -16.83
N TYR A 140 1.62 -5.84 -16.04
CA TYR A 140 0.22 -5.98 -15.62
C TYR A 140 0.01 -5.65 -14.13
N GLY A 141 1.05 -5.26 -13.43
CA GLY A 141 1.04 -4.74 -12.05
C GLY A 141 0.52 -5.71 -11.01
N VAL A 142 -0.78 -5.81 -10.90
CA VAL A 142 -1.47 -6.61 -9.87
C VAL A 142 -1.27 -8.13 -10.00
N ASP A 143 -0.81 -8.61 -11.13
CA ASP A 143 -0.55 -10.04 -11.36
C ASP A 143 0.81 -10.48 -10.82
N SER A 144 1.66 -9.55 -10.41
CA SER A 144 2.93 -9.89 -9.77
C SER A 144 2.71 -10.59 -8.44
N ILE A 145 3.38 -11.73 -8.25
CA ILE A 145 3.32 -12.49 -7.00
C ILE A 145 3.86 -11.68 -5.82
N ASP A 146 4.76 -10.74 -6.06
CA ASP A 146 5.31 -9.85 -5.03
C ASP A 146 4.25 -8.90 -4.47
N HIS A 147 3.14 -8.69 -5.21
CA HIS A 147 2.05 -7.82 -4.80
C HIS A 147 0.82 -8.57 -4.28
N GLN A 148 0.87 -9.88 -4.19
CA GLN A 148 -0.26 -10.65 -3.65
C GLN A 148 -0.25 -10.67 -2.14
N THR A 149 -1.43 -10.55 -1.55
CA THR A 149 -1.60 -10.65 -0.10
C THR A 149 -1.26 -12.05 0.39
N SER A 150 -0.24 -12.17 1.25
CA SER A 150 0.14 -13.43 1.88
C SER A 150 -0.80 -13.78 3.06
N ASP A 151 -0.84 -15.05 3.45
CA ASP A 151 -1.57 -15.47 4.65
C ASP A 151 -0.97 -14.87 5.92
N GLU A 152 0.35 -14.70 5.95
CA GLU A 152 1.05 -14.06 7.05
C GLU A 152 0.63 -12.60 7.21
N PHE A 153 0.51 -11.87 6.10
CA PHE A 153 0.02 -10.50 6.13
C PHE A 153 -1.45 -10.43 6.59
N ALA A 154 -2.30 -11.29 6.06
CA ALA A 154 -3.71 -11.37 6.43
C ALA A 154 -3.87 -11.64 7.94
N HIS A 155 -3.07 -12.54 8.49
CA HIS A 155 -3.04 -12.85 9.92
C HIS A 155 -2.60 -11.64 10.75
N MET A 156 -1.53 -10.96 10.35
CA MET A 156 -1.05 -9.75 11.00
C MET A 156 -2.12 -8.66 11.02
N TRP A 157 -2.70 -8.38 9.86
CA TRP A 157 -3.69 -7.30 9.73
C TRP A 157 -4.96 -7.58 10.56
N CYS A 158 -5.48 -8.81 10.53
CA CYS A 158 -6.63 -9.19 11.34
C CYS A 158 -6.35 -9.12 12.84
N SER A 159 -5.16 -9.54 13.26
CA SER A 159 -4.75 -9.45 14.67
C SER A 159 -4.57 -8.00 15.13
N ALA A 160 -4.01 -7.14 14.26
CA ALA A 160 -3.90 -5.71 14.51
C ALA A 160 -5.28 -5.03 14.61
N LEU A 161 -6.20 -5.39 13.72
CA LEU A 161 -7.58 -4.91 13.77
C LEU A 161 -8.28 -5.33 15.07
N ALA A 162 -8.10 -6.59 15.50
CA ALA A 162 -8.64 -7.10 16.77
C ALA A 162 -8.00 -6.43 18.00
N HIS A 163 -6.70 -6.09 17.91
CA HIS A 163 -6.01 -5.31 18.93
C HIS A 163 -6.62 -3.90 19.07
N CYS A 164 -6.89 -3.24 17.96
CA CYS A 164 -7.50 -1.91 17.94
C CYS A 164 -8.96 -1.93 18.40
N GLN A 165 -9.71 -2.93 17.95
CA GLN A 165 -11.15 -3.06 18.24
C GLN A 165 -11.53 -4.50 18.54
N LYS A 166 -11.79 -4.79 19.79
CA LYS A 166 -12.10 -6.15 20.30
C LYS A 166 -13.26 -6.85 19.57
N ARG A 167 -14.17 -6.09 18.98
CA ARG A 167 -15.30 -6.62 18.18
C ARG A 167 -14.86 -7.47 16.98
N PHE A 168 -13.64 -7.25 16.48
CA PHE A 168 -13.09 -8.01 15.36
C PHE A 168 -12.32 -9.27 15.76
N LYS A 169 -12.24 -9.57 17.06
CA LYS A 169 -11.55 -10.76 17.55
C LYS A 169 -12.12 -12.04 16.92
N GLY A 170 -11.22 -12.92 16.47
CA GLY A 170 -11.59 -14.21 15.88
C GLY A 170 -12.17 -14.14 14.47
N LYS A 171 -12.08 -13.00 13.77
CA LYS A 171 -12.66 -12.82 12.42
C LYS A 171 -11.71 -13.19 11.28
N TYR A 172 -10.47 -13.57 11.54
CA TYR A 172 -9.49 -13.94 10.53
C TYR A 172 -10.01 -14.94 9.48
N LYS A 173 -10.85 -15.88 9.88
CA LYS A 173 -11.39 -16.91 8.98
C LYS A 173 -12.24 -16.38 7.81
N VAL A 174 -12.76 -15.17 7.92
CA VAL A 174 -13.58 -14.53 6.89
C VAL A 174 -12.80 -13.49 6.10
N TYR A 175 -11.48 -13.45 6.25
CA TYR A 175 -10.63 -12.56 5.47
C TYR A 175 -10.55 -13.01 4.02
N GLN A 176 -10.77 -12.06 3.11
CA GLN A 176 -10.67 -12.23 1.68
C GLN A 176 -9.48 -11.41 1.17
N LYS A 177 -8.54 -12.08 0.54
CA LYS A 177 -7.38 -11.43 -0.04
C LYS A 177 -7.81 -10.52 -1.18
N GLY A 178 -7.34 -9.29 -1.16
CA GLY A 178 -7.49 -8.35 -2.27
C GLY A 178 -6.21 -8.21 -3.07
N PRO A 179 -6.27 -7.52 -4.22
CA PRO A 179 -5.07 -7.12 -4.92
C PRO A 179 -4.29 -6.12 -4.08
N SER A 180 -2.97 -6.16 -4.18
CA SER A 180 -2.11 -5.11 -3.63
C SER A 180 -2.14 -3.89 -4.53
N GLY A 181 -2.14 -2.70 -3.93
CA GLY A 181 -2.03 -1.44 -4.63
C GLY A 181 -0.68 -0.75 -4.35
N GLY A 182 -0.15 0.03 -5.29
CA GLY A 182 1.09 0.78 -5.17
C GLY A 182 1.00 2.17 -5.77
#